data_6f5785bf6b3126fcb563928aee23c924
#
_entry.id   6f5785bf6b3126fcb563928aee23c924
#
_cell.length_a   1.000
_cell.length_b   1.000
_cell.length_c   1.000
_cell.angle_alpha   90.00
_cell.angle_beta   90.00
_cell.angle_gamma   90.00
#
_symmetry.space_group_name_H-M   'P 1'
#
loop_
_entity.id
_entity.type
_entity.pdbx_description
1 polymer ?
#
loop_
_entity_poly.entity_id
_entity_poly.type
_entity_poly.pdbx_seq_one_letter_code
_entity_poly.pdbx_strand_id
1 'polypeptide(L)'
;MKNVFSLRKRSFLSPVSTGYTSHIFAEVESSNQGEYRWGHNMLTIADCRRRVQIEFFLGTKRERHRSLAKINLLISVLTRFRDALTKEINLIEKAKAK
;
A
#
# COMPACT_ATOMS: atom_id res chain seq x y z
N MET A 1 -8.45 9.12 -28.69
CA MET A 1 -7.53 8.12 -28.21
C MET A 1 -7.61 7.97 -26.70
N LYS A 2 -7.54 6.78 -26.23
CA LYS A 2 -7.69 6.50 -24.81
C LYS A 2 -6.34 6.48 -24.11
N ASN A 3 -6.28 7.18 -23.00
CA ASN A 3 -5.12 7.10 -22.14
C ASN A 3 -5.32 5.95 -21.17
N VAL A 4 -4.65 4.86 -21.46
CA VAL A 4 -4.75 3.68 -20.63
C VAL A 4 -3.41 3.46 -19.95
N PHE A 5 -3.46 3.34 -18.64
CA PHE A 5 -2.27 3.01 -17.90
C PHE A 5 -2.63 1.99 -16.83
N SER A 6 -1.65 1.28 -16.37
CA SER A 6 -1.86 0.38 -15.26
C SER A 6 -0.60 0.35 -14.42
N LEU A 7 -0.80 0.16 -13.14
CA LEU A 7 0.28 -0.07 -12.21
C LEU A 7 0.08 -1.44 -11.59
N ARG A 8 1.08 -2.28 -11.71
CA ARG A 8 1.06 -3.58 -11.03
C ARG A 8 2.45 -3.78 -10.47
N LYS A 9 2.60 -3.45 -9.22
CA LYS A 9 3.91 -3.47 -8.59
C LYS A 9 3.87 -4.29 -7.31
N ARG A 10 4.68 -5.33 -7.29
CA ARG A 10 4.88 -6.14 -6.09
C ARG A 10 6.27 -5.84 -5.54
N SER A 11 6.33 -5.62 -4.25
CA SER A 11 7.60 -5.39 -3.58
C SER A 11 7.65 -6.28 -2.34
N PHE A 12 8.75 -6.97 -2.16
CA PHE A 12 8.92 -7.77 -0.95
C PHE A 12 9.32 -6.87 0.20
N LEU A 13 8.69 -7.09 1.34
CA LEU A 13 8.96 -6.31 2.54
C LEU A 13 10.11 -6.87 3.34
N SER A 14 10.45 -8.14 3.08
CA SER A 14 11.58 -8.80 3.73
C SER A 14 12.58 -9.23 2.68
N PRO A 15 13.86 -9.26 3.00
CA PRO A 15 14.86 -9.77 2.06
C PRO A 15 14.55 -11.21 1.67
N VAL A 16 14.73 -11.52 0.41
CA VAL A 16 14.46 -12.88 -0.11
C VAL A 16 15.27 -13.91 0.64
N SER A 17 16.47 -13.56 1.05
CA SER A 17 17.37 -14.47 1.76
C SER A 17 16.82 -14.94 3.10
N THR A 18 15.82 -14.25 3.66
CA THR A 18 15.26 -14.66 4.94
C THR A 18 14.22 -15.76 4.80
N GLY A 19 13.79 -16.06 3.58
CA GLY A 19 12.73 -17.04 3.35
C GLY A 19 11.33 -16.53 3.64
N TYR A 20 11.18 -15.29 4.06
CA TYR A 20 9.87 -14.71 4.29
C TYR A 20 9.28 -14.19 3.00
N THR A 21 7.95 -14.29 2.88
CA THR A 21 7.24 -13.88 1.68
C THR A 21 6.37 -12.65 1.89
N SER A 22 6.67 -11.88 2.93
CA SER A 22 5.94 -10.63 3.18
C SER A 22 6.10 -9.69 1.99
N HIS A 23 4.98 -9.17 1.52
CA HIS A 23 5.04 -8.29 0.35
C HIS A 23 3.89 -7.30 0.35
N ILE A 24 4.06 -6.28 -0.46
CA ILE A 24 3.00 -5.33 -0.76
C ILE A 24 2.80 -5.35 -2.28
N PHE A 25 1.55 -5.37 -2.70
CA PHE A 25 1.22 -5.40 -4.12
C PHE A 25 0.22 -4.30 -4.40
N ALA A 26 0.61 -3.36 -5.25
CA ALA A 26 -0.24 -2.24 -5.62
C ALA A 26 -0.74 -2.44 -7.03
N GLU A 27 -2.05 -2.33 -7.22
CA GLU A 27 -2.67 -2.49 -8.52
C GLU A 27 -3.59 -1.32 -8.80
N VAL A 28 -3.34 -0.65 -9.90
CA VAL A 28 -4.23 0.38 -10.41
C VAL A 28 -4.45 0.08 -11.88
N GLU A 29 -5.69 -0.08 -12.24
CA GLU A 29 -6.05 -0.37 -13.62
C GLU A 29 -6.85 0.80 -14.18
N SER A 30 -6.39 1.35 -15.28
CA SER A 30 -7.03 2.49 -15.89
C SER A 30 -8.40 2.09 -16.43
N SER A 31 -9.39 2.89 -16.14
CA SER A 31 -10.72 2.67 -16.69
C SER A 31 -10.79 3.26 -18.08
N ASN A 32 -11.63 2.68 -18.94
CA ASN A 32 -11.92 3.23 -20.24
C ASN A 32 -12.91 4.39 -20.07
N GLN A 33 -12.63 5.50 -20.75
CA GLN A 33 -13.50 6.64 -20.68
C GLN A 33 -14.85 6.32 -21.33
N GLY A 34 -15.89 6.85 -20.74
CA GLY A 34 -17.21 6.74 -21.29
C GLY A 34 -17.87 5.40 -21.09
N GLU A 35 -17.22 4.50 -20.41
CA GLU A 35 -17.77 3.21 -20.12
C GLU A 35 -17.95 3.02 -18.63
N TYR A 36 -18.79 2.13 -18.26
CA TYR A 36 -18.93 1.75 -16.88
C TYR A 36 -17.84 0.78 -16.51
N ARG A 37 -16.66 1.19 -16.72
CA ARG A 37 -15.58 0.34 -16.36
C ARG A 37 -14.83 0.97 -15.24
N TRP A 38 -15.01 0.45 -14.11
CA TRP A 38 -14.11 0.81 -13.04
C TRP A 38 -13.04 -0.23 -13.04
N GLY A 39 -11.85 0.25 -13.17
CA GLY A 39 -10.71 -0.62 -13.12
C GLY A 39 -10.58 -1.25 -11.76
N HIS A 40 -9.61 -2.12 -11.66
CA HIS A 40 -9.30 -2.82 -10.44
C HIS A 40 -8.23 -2.03 -9.70
N ASN A 41 -8.58 -1.49 -8.54
CA ASN A 41 -7.66 -0.65 -7.76
C ASN A 41 -7.56 -1.23 -6.37
N MET A 42 -6.46 -1.89 -6.09
CA MET A 42 -6.34 -2.61 -4.84
C MET A 42 -4.92 -2.59 -4.32
N LEU A 43 -4.81 -2.46 -3.02
CA LEU A 43 -3.55 -2.59 -2.33
C LEU A 43 -3.61 -3.86 -1.50
N THR A 44 -2.66 -4.75 -1.69
CA THR A 44 -2.56 -5.97 -0.93
C THR A 44 -1.31 -5.91 -0.06
N ILE A 45 -1.48 -6.21 1.21
CA ILE A 45 -0.36 -6.30 2.14
C ILE A 45 -0.41 -7.71 2.72
N ALA A 46 0.67 -8.44 2.54
CA ALA A 46 0.73 -9.83 2.98
C ALA A 46 1.90 -10.05 3.91
N ASP A 47 1.65 -10.77 4.96
CA ASP A 47 2.66 -11.28 5.85
C ASP A 47 2.53 -12.81 5.80
N CYS A 48 3.51 -13.53 6.31
CA CYS A 48 3.65 -14.98 6.13
C CYS A 48 2.36 -15.78 6.12
N ARG A 49 1.38 -15.39 6.93
CA ARG A 49 0.14 -16.13 7.05
C ARG A 49 -1.10 -15.30 6.84
N ARG A 50 -0.96 -14.00 6.71
CA ARG A 50 -2.10 -13.10 6.65
C ARG A 50 -1.98 -12.20 5.45
N ARG A 51 -3.15 -11.88 4.90
CA ARG A 51 -3.21 -10.99 3.77
C ARG A 51 -4.39 -10.04 3.96
N VAL A 52 -4.13 -8.77 3.72
CA VAL A 52 -5.14 -7.74 3.77
C VAL A 52 -5.23 -7.11 2.41
N GLN A 53 -6.44 -6.97 1.91
CA GLN A 53 -6.70 -6.33 0.62
C GLN A 53 -7.59 -5.13 0.86
N ILE A 54 -7.15 -3.98 0.38
CA ILE A 54 -7.87 -2.72 0.53
C ILE A 54 -8.23 -2.23 -0.85
N GLU A 55 -9.51 -2.10 -1.10
CA GLU A 55 -10.00 -1.65 -2.40
C GLU A 55 -10.22 -0.16 -2.39
N PHE A 56 -9.96 0.45 -3.55
CA PHE A 56 -10.11 1.89 -3.74
C PHE A 56 -11.06 2.11 -4.89
N PHE A 57 -12.30 2.44 -4.58
CA PHE A 57 -13.33 2.61 -5.59
C PHE A 57 -13.24 3.99 -6.20
N LEU A 58 -13.37 4.04 -7.51
CA LEU A 58 -13.24 5.27 -8.27
C LEU A 58 -14.47 5.55 -9.15
N GLY A 59 -15.56 4.83 -8.93
CA GLY A 59 -16.72 4.89 -9.80
C GLY A 59 -17.46 6.22 -9.79
N THR A 60 -17.53 6.85 -8.64
CA THR A 60 -18.20 8.14 -8.51
C THR A 60 -17.23 9.19 -8.01
N LYS A 61 -17.61 10.45 -8.14
CA LYS A 61 -16.76 11.53 -7.64
C LYS A 61 -16.54 11.41 -6.14
N ARG A 62 -17.58 11.04 -5.41
CA ARG A 62 -17.47 10.83 -3.98
C ARG A 62 -16.50 9.71 -3.64
N GLU A 63 -16.58 8.61 -4.37
CA GLU A 63 -15.68 7.49 -4.15
C GLU A 63 -14.23 7.85 -4.45
N ARG A 64 -14.03 8.64 -5.49
CA ARG A 64 -12.67 9.09 -5.83
C ARG A 64 -12.07 9.93 -4.71
N HIS A 65 -12.85 10.84 -4.16
CA HIS A 65 -12.41 11.65 -3.03
C HIS A 65 -12.10 10.80 -1.81
N ARG A 66 -12.96 9.83 -1.53
CA ARG A 66 -12.77 8.94 -0.39
C ARG A 66 -11.54 8.05 -0.57
N SER A 67 -11.30 7.60 -1.78
CA SER A 67 -10.14 6.75 -2.05
C SER A 67 -8.84 7.51 -1.85
N LEU A 68 -8.78 8.75 -2.32
CA LEU A 68 -7.60 9.58 -2.09
C LEU A 68 -7.41 9.87 -0.61
N ALA A 69 -8.49 10.18 0.10
CA ALA A 69 -8.40 10.43 1.53
C ALA A 69 -7.92 9.17 2.26
N LYS A 70 -8.39 8.02 1.84
CA LYS A 70 -8.02 6.75 2.44
C LYS A 70 -6.53 6.47 2.28
N ILE A 71 -5.99 6.63 1.07
CA ILE A 71 -4.59 6.34 0.85
C ILE A 71 -3.70 7.38 1.55
N ASN A 72 -4.12 8.64 1.55
CA ASN A 72 -3.35 9.67 2.22
C ASN A 72 -3.31 9.44 3.73
N LEU A 73 -4.42 9.02 4.30
CA LEU A 73 -4.46 8.68 5.72
C LEU A 73 -3.56 7.48 6.02
N LEU A 74 -3.60 6.48 5.15
CA LEU A 74 -2.76 5.32 5.31
C LEU A 74 -1.28 5.70 5.30
N ILE A 75 -0.88 6.54 4.36
CA ILE A 75 0.49 7.00 4.27
C ILE A 75 0.88 7.76 5.55
N SER A 76 -0.01 8.61 6.03
CA SER A 76 0.24 9.38 7.25
C SER A 76 0.45 8.47 8.46
N VAL A 77 -0.41 7.49 8.62
CA VAL A 77 -0.30 6.55 9.74
C VAL A 77 0.97 5.72 9.63
N LEU A 78 1.28 5.25 8.42
CA LEU A 78 2.50 4.47 8.22
C LEU A 78 3.75 5.27 8.49
N THR A 79 3.74 6.55 8.14
CA THR A 79 4.86 7.44 8.41
C THR A 79 5.08 7.58 9.92
N ARG A 80 4.01 7.78 10.66
CA ARG A 80 4.10 7.87 12.12
C ARG A 80 4.58 6.58 12.74
N PHE A 81 4.09 5.48 12.21
CA PHE A 81 4.48 4.17 12.69
C PHE A 81 5.97 3.96 12.47
N ARG A 82 6.47 4.29 11.30
CA ARG A 82 7.89 4.19 11.00
C ARG A 82 8.72 5.04 11.95
N ASP A 83 8.27 6.27 12.21
CA ASP A 83 9.01 7.16 13.08
C ASP A 83 9.04 6.65 14.52
N ALA A 84 7.94 6.07 14.97
CA ALA A 84 7.89 5.47 16.30
C ALA A 84 8.80 4.26 16.41
N LEU A 85 8.81 3.42 15.37
CA LEU A 85 9.72 2.29 15.34
C LEU A 85 11.18 2.72 15.36
N THR A 86 11.50 3.78 14.63
CA THR A 86 12.85 4.32 14.60
C THR A 86 13.29 4.76 16.01
N LYS A 87 12.39 5.43 16.71
CA LYS A 87 12.68 5.84 18.08
C LYS A 87 12.92 4.65 18.99
N GLU A 88 12.07 3.65 18.88
CA GLU A 88 12.21 2.47 19.73
C GLU A 88 13.50 1.72 19.43
N ILE A 89 13.82 1.59 18.15
CA ILE A 89 15.07 0.94 17.76
C ILE A 89 16.27 1.68 18.33
N ASN A 90 16.25 3.01 18.26
CA ASN A 90 17.35 3.81 18.78
C ASN A 90 17.49 3.64 20.30
N LEU A 91 16.37 3.54 21.00
CA LEU A 91 16.42 3.33 22.46
C LEU A 91 17.00 1.95 22.79
N ILE A 92 16.61 0.94 22.04
CA ILE A 92 17.13 -0.41 22.26
C ILE A 92 18.63 -0.45 21.97
N GLU A 93 19.06 0.17 20.87
CA GLU A 93 20.46 0.19 20.49
C GLU A 93 21.30 0.92 21.53
N LYS A 94 20.76 2.02 22.06
CA LYS A 94 21.45 2.77 23.10
C LYS A 94 21.63 1.93 24.37
N ALA A 95 20.58 1.21 24.76
CA ALA A 95 20.64 0.36 25.94
C ALA A 95 21.66 -0.76 25.78
N LYS A 96 21.77 -1.30 24.57
CA LYS A 96 22.72 -2.39 24.31
C LYS A 96 24.16 -1.93 24.21
N ALA A 97 24.37 -0.65 23.91
CA ALA A 97 25.71 -0.12 23.74
C ALA A 97 26.46 0.05 25.07
N LYS A 98 25.79 -0.13 26.17
CA LYS A 98 26.44 0.00 27.48
C LYS A 98 27.07 -1.30 27.93
#